data_bb6ddb04f3aefb27ffb7b2acf7757af8
#
_entry.id   bb6ddb04f3aefb27ffb7b2acf7757af8
#
_cell.length_a   1.000
_cell.length_b   1.000
_cell.length_c   1.000
_cell.angle_alpha   90.00
_cell.angle_beta   90.00
_cell.angle_gamma   90.00
#
_symmetry.space_group_name_H-M   'P 1'
#
loop_
_entity.id
_entity.type
_entity.pdbx_description
1 polymer ?
#
loop_
_entity_poly.entity_id
_entity_poly.type
_entity_poly.pdbx_seq_one_letter_code
_entity_poly.pdbx_strand_id
1 'polypeptide(L)'
;VAVVAGVGVGLYWFQPWKLWQDETVTESLPAVAEPTGTPAATRATASSPSPSAPVSGPVTLASGDLISHEHTTSGSVKLVRLADGAHVVRLEDLDTSNGPDLRVWLTDAPVKEGRAGWHVFDDGAHVSLGKLKGNKGSQNYAVPENVDLSRYSSVSIWCDRFDVSFGAAELADA
;
A
#
# COMPACT_ATOMS: atom_id res chain seq x y z
N VAL A 1 -31.32 21.75 16.85
CA VAL A 1 -30.78 20.43 17.23
C VAL A 1 -30.50 19.60 15.99
N ALA A 2 -31.44 19.45 15.05
CA ALA A 2 -31.26 18.63 13.84
C ALA A 2 -30.09 19.10 12.94
N VAL A 3 -29.89 20.42 12.77
CA VAL A 3 -28.78 20.98 11.95
C VAL A 3 -27.43 20.66 12.57
N VAL A 4 -27.29 20.79 13.89
CA VAL A 4 -26.02 20.47 14.60
C VAL A 4 -25.70 18.98 14.49
N ALA A 5 -26.71 18.11 14.60
CA ALA A 5 -26.53 16.68 14.41
C ALA A 5 -26.11 16.35 12.96
N GLY A 6 -26.71 16.99 11.96
CA GLY A 6 -26.36 16.81 10.55
C GLY A 6 -24.92 17.26 10.23
N VAL A 7 -24.50 18.40 10.78
CA VAL A 7 -23.11 18.87 10.65
C VAL A 7 -22.12 17.90 11.33
N GLY A 8 -22.46 17.41 12.52
CA GLY A 8 -21.60 16.44 13.23
C GLY A 8 -21.44 15.12 12.46
N VAL A 9 -22.54 14.60 11.89
CA VAL A 9 -22.49 13.39 11.04
C VAL A 9 -21.69 13.66 9.77
N GLY A 10 -21.86 14.82 9.11
CA GLY A 10 -21.10 15.20 7.94
C GLY A 10 -19.60 15.29 8.23
N LEU A 11 -19.20 15.97 9.29
CA LEU A 11 -17.81 16.07 9.71
C LEU A 11 -17.21 14.69 10.03
N TYR A 12 -17.95 13.83 10.76
CA TYR A 12 -17.51 12.47 11.05
C TYR A 12 -17.35 11.64 9.77
N TRP A 13 -18.25 11.78 8.82
CA TRP A 13 -18.21 11.02 7.58
C TRP A 13 -17.11 11.49 6.62
N PHE A 14 -16.99 12.78 6.38
CA PHE A 14 -16.05 13.34 5.41
C PHE A 14 -14.63 13.56 5.97
N GLN A 15 -14.48 13.71 7.29
CA GLN A 15 -13.21 13.93 7.98
C GLN A 15 -12.30 14.97 7.28
N PRO A 16 -12.78 16.18 6.98
CA PRO A 16 -12.05 17.14 6.14
C PRO A 16 -10.70 17.57 6.72
N TRP A 17 -10.52 17.46 8.05
CA TRP A 17 -9.25 17.76 8.71
C TRP A 17 -8.12 16.82 8.28
N LYS A 18 -8.40 15.60 7.81
CA LYS A 18 -7.36 14.67 7.33
C LYS A 18 -6.62 15.19 6.11
N LEU A 19 -7.24 16.03 5.28
CA LEU A 19 -6.60 16.63 4.11
C LEU A 19 -5.42 17.57 4.48
N TRP A 20 -5.35 18.02 5.73
CA TRP A 20 -4.28 18.89 6.23
C TRP A 20 -3.36 18.20 7.26
N GLN A 21 -3.50 16.89 7.41
CA GLN A 21 -2.67 16.10 8.33
C GLN A 21 -1.79 15.18 7.51
N ASP A 22 -0.48 15.44 7.51
CA ASP A 22 0.49 14.53 6.93
C ASP A 22 0.94 13.50 7.96
N GLU A 23 1.00 12.25 7.54
CA GLU A 23 1.58 11.14 8.29
C GLU A 23 2.70 10.53 7.44
N THR A 24 3.94 10.69 7.91
CA THR A 24 5.11 10.18 7.23
C THR A 24 5.54 8.86 7.84
N VAL A 25 5.70 7.84 6.99
CA VAL A 25 6.17 6.51 7.35
C VAL A 25 7.53 6.27 6.69
N THR A 26 8.50 5.76 7.44
CA THR A 26 9.83 5.41 6.91
C THR A 26 10.15 4.00 7.34
N GLU A 27 9.74 3.02 6.55
CA GLU A 27 10.04 1.60 6.76
C GLU A 27 11.18 1.17 5.86
N SER A 28 12.14 0.42 6.41
CA SER A 28 13.12 -0.30 5.61
C SER A 28 12.47 -1.52 4.96
N LEU A 29 13.00 -1.96 3.80
CA LEU A 29 12.57 -3.22 3.22
C LEU A 29 13.00 -4.37 4.14
N PRO A 30 12.07 -5.23 4.60
CA PRO A 30 12.41 -6.36 5.43
C PRO A 30 13.21 -7.41 4.64
N ALA A 31 14.16 -8.08 5.28
CA ALA A 31 14.87 -9.21 4.66
C ALA A 31 14.00 -10.47 4.60
N VAL A 32 13.09 -10.61 5.57
CA VAL A 32 12.09 -11.68 5.71
C VAL A 32 10.76 -11.06 6.13
N ALA A 33 9.64 -11.74 5.88
CA ALA A 33 8.34 -11.23 6.28
C ALA A 33 8.24 -11.11 7.81
N GLU A 34 7.82 -9.94 8.29
CA GLU A 34 7.48 -9.79 9.70
C GLU A 34 6.13 -10.45 9.98
N PRO A 35 6.01 -11.30 11.02
CA PRO A 35 4.72 -11.84 11.41
C PRO A 35 3.82 -10.69 11.87
N THR A 36 2.63 -10.58 11.29
CA THR A 36 1.59 -9.64 11.68
C THR A 36 1.08 -9.99 13.08
N GLY A 37 1.72 -9.48 14.13
CA GLY A 37 1.33 -9.71 15.52
C GLY A 37 2.15 -8.88 16.49
N THR A 38 1.46 -8.08 17.27
CA THR A 38 1.79 -7.32 18.50
C THR A 38 3.27 -7.33 18.96
N PRO A 39 3.87 -6.17 19.28
CA PRO A 39 5.24 -6.08 19.76
C PRO A 39 5.37 -6.70 21.16
N ALA A 40 5.94 -7.87 21.25
CA ALA A 40 6.45 -8.42 22.50
C ALA A 40 7.99 -8.36 22.46
N ALA A 41 8.53 -7.46 23.28
CA ALA A 41 9.97 -7.41 23.53
C ALA A 41 10.44 -8.72 24.15
N THR A 42 11.33 -9.46 23.48
CA THR A 42 12.07 -10.56 24.12
C THR A 42 13.49 -10.66 23.62
N ARG A 43 14.35 -10.54 24.58
CA ARG A 43 15.79 -10.69 24.75
C ARG A 43 16.43 -11.72 23.82
N ALA A 44 17.50 -11.33 23.15
CA ALA A 44 18.41 -12.15 22.38
C ALA A 44 19.05 -13.26 23.23
N THR A 45 18.97 -14.50 22.76
CA THR A 45 19.89 -15.57 23.16
C THR A 45 20.64 -16.01 21.91
N ALA A 46 21.96 -15.84 21.94
CA ALA A 46 22.86 -16.21 20.87
C ALA A 46 22.89 -17.74 20.69
N SER A 47 22.52 -18.20 19.51
CA SER A 47 22.77 -19.57 19.06
C SER A 47 23.67 -19.53 17.81
N SER A 48 24.72 -20.32 17.88
CA SER A 48 25.81 -20.47 16.92
C SER A 48 25.33 -20.78 15.50
N PRO A 49 25.88 -20.20 14.42
CA PRO A 49 25.39 -20.43 13.06
C PRO A 49 25.90 -21.78 12.53
N SER A 50 24.97 -22.62 12.14
CA SER A 50 25.21 -23.69 11.17
C SER A 50 25.36 -23.07 9.77
N PRO A 51 26.20 -23.58 8.85
CA PRO A 51 26.38 -22.98 7.54
C PRO A 51 25.12 -23.15 6.70
N SER A 52 24.30 -22.12 6.69
CA SER A 52 23.14 -22.01 5.81
C SER A 52 23.59 -21.61 4.41
N ALA A 53 22.93 -22.18 3.40
CA ALA A 53 23.06 -21.79 1.99
C ALA A 53 22.98 -20.27 1.82
N PRO A 54 23.54 -19.67 0.76
CA PRO A 54 23.47 -18.24 0.55
C PRO A 54 22.01 -17.78 0.52
N VAL A 55 21.61 -17.04 1.53
CA VAL A 55 20.28 -16.44 1.59
C VAL A 55 20.28 -15.37 0.50
N SER A 56 19.61 -15.65 -0.62
CA SER A 56 19.38 -14.64 -1.65
C SER A 56 18.58 -13.50 -1.00
N GLY A 57 19.11 -12.28 -1.06
CA GLY A 57 18.42 -11.11 -0.55
C GLY A 57 17.07 -10.86 -1.23
N PRO A 58 16.33 -9.82 -0.83
CA PRO A 58 15.10 -9.42 -1.50
C PRO A 58 15.31 -9.17 -3.00
N VAL A 59 14.36 -9.63 -3.82
CA VAL A 59 14.40 -9.50 -5.29
C VAL A 59 13.16 -8.74 -5.75
N THR A 60 13.36 -7.63 -6.46
CA THR A 60 12.25 -6.93 -7.13
C THR A 60 11.77 -7.75 -8.31
N LEU A 61 10.48 -8.05 -8.35
CA LEU A 61 9.82 -8.80 -9.42
C LEU A 61 9.21 -7.88 -10.47
N ALA A 62 8.58 -6.80 -10.02
CA ALA A 62 7.98 -5.79 -10.88
C ALA A 62 8.02 -4.43 -10.19
N SER A 63 7.93 -3.36 -10.98
CA SER A 63 7.93 -1.99 -10.46
C SER A 63 7.17 -1.05 -11.37
N GLY A 64 6.76 0.12 -10.85
CA GLY A 64 6.11 1.17 -11.59
C GLY A 64 6.06 2.49 -10.82
N ASP A 65 5.91 3.58 -11.56
CA ASP A 65 5.76 4.91 -10.97
C ASP A 65 4.29 5.22 -10.74
N LEU A 66 3.98 5.85 -9.62
CA LEU A 66 2.64 6.32 -9.29
C LEU A 66 2.27 7.51 -10.18
N ILE A 67 1.11 7.43 -10.82
CA ILE A 67 0.49 8.55 -11.49
C ILE A 67 -0.64 9.13 -10.63
N SER A 68 -0.88 10.42 -10.77
CA SER A 68 -1.95 11.12 -10.06
C SER A 68 -3.32 10.80 -10.65
N HIS A 69 -4.31 10.56 -9.76
CA HIS A 69 -5.72 10.47 -10.14
C HIS A 69 -6.52 11.63 -9.54
N GLU A 70 -7.41 11.39 -8.57
CA GLU A 70 -8.18 12.47 -7.95
C GLU A 70 -7.29 13.44 -7.19
N HIS A 71 -6.22 12.94 -6.56
CA HIS A 71 -5.24 13.72 -5.81
C HIS A 71 -3.87 13.67 -6.47
N THR A 72 -3.10 14.74 -6.30
CA THR A 72 -1.69 14.73 -6.69
C THR A 72 -0.98 13.63 -5.91
N THR A 73 -0.40 12.69 -6.65
CA THR A 73 0.27 11.52 -6.08
C THR A 73 1.58 11.29 -6.84
N SER A 74 2.64 11.01 -6.11
CA SER A 74 3.95 10.66 -6.66
C SER A 74 4.63 9.60 -5.79
N GLY A 75 5.71 9.04 -6.30
CA GLY A 75 6.46 7.93 -5.71
C GLY A 75 6.51 6.74 -6.63
N SER A 76 7.02 5.63 -6.16
CA SER A 76 7.08 4.38 -6.93
C SER A 76 6.57 3.19 -6.14
N VAL A 77 6.22 2.14 -6.86
CA VAL A 77 5.76 0.87 -6.30
C VAL A 77 6.71 -0.23 -6.75
N LYS A 78 7.05 -1.14 -5.84
CA LYS A 78 7.80 -2.36 -6.14
C LYS A 78 7.05 -3.58 -5.59
N LEU A 79 6.94 -4.61 -6.40
CA LEU A 79 6.59 -5.95 -5.95
C LEU A 79 7.89 -6.70 -5.67
N VAL A 80 8.10 -7.07 -4.42
CA VAL A 80 9.37 -7.65 -3.96
C VAL A 80 9.12 -9.04 -3.38
N ARG A 81 9.96 -10.01 -3.78
CA ARG A 81 10.06 -11.30 -3.12
C ARG A 81 11.17 -11.23 -2.08
N LEU A 82 10.85 -11.56 -0.85
CA LEU A 82 11.80 -11.60 0.27
C LEU A 82 12.63 -12.90 0.28
N ALA A 83 13.64 -12.96 1.13
CA ALA A 83 14.54 -14.10 1.23
C ALA A 83 13.85 -15.40 1.68
N ASP A 84 12.76 -15.30 2.42
CA ASP A 84 11.90 -16.42 2.87
C ASP A 84 10.86 -16.84 1.82
N GLY A 85 10.81 -16.18 0.66
CA GLY A 85 9.84 -16.42 -0.41
C GLY A 85 8.53 -15.65 -0.28
N ALA A 86 8.29 -14.94 0.81
CA ALA A 86 7.13 -14.08 0.97
C ALA A 86 7.18 -12.88 0.01
N HIS A 87 6.01 -12.30 -0.29
CA HIS A 87 5.90 -11.16 -1.20
C HIS A 87 5.43 -9.91 -0.46
N VAL A 88 5.97 -8.78 -0.88
CA VAL A 88 5.67 -7.45 -0.33
C VAL A 88 5.44 -6.47 -1.46
N VAL A 89 4.37 -5.71 -1.38
CA VAL A 89 4.24 -4.46 -2.15
C VAL A 89 4.88 -3.35 -1.32
N ARG A 90 5.89 -2.71 -1.89
CA ARG A 90 6.58 -1.57 -1.29
C ARG A 90 6.21 -0.29 -2.03
N LEU A 91 5.73 0.69 -1.30
CA LEU A 91 5.65 2.07 -1.76
C LEU A 91 6.95 2.76 -1.37
N GLU A 92 7.58 3.47 -2.30
CA GLU A 92 8.79 4.25 -2.06
C GLU A 92 8.53 5.72 -2.37
N ASP A 93 8.98 6.59 -1.44
CA ASP A 93 8.89 8.03 -1.55
C ASP A 93 7.47 8.53 -1.93
N LEU A 94 6.46 7.85 -1.38
CA LEU A 94 5.07 8.25 -1.56
C LEU A 94 4.86 9.68 -1.08
N ASP A 95 4.20 10.47 -1.89
CA ASP A 95 3.63 11.77 -1.52
C ASP A 95 2.23 11.86 -2.13
N THR A 96 1.21 11.86 -1.28
CA THR A 96 -0.19 12.03 -1.67
C THR A 96 -0.95 12.77 -0.58
N SER A 97 -2.20 13.14 -0.84
CA SER A 97 -3.08 13.68 0.19
C SER A 97 -3.53 12.57 1.15
N ASN A 98 -3.80 12.94 2.40
CA ASN A 98 -4.46 12.02 3.31
C ASN A 98 -5.98 11.97 3.02
N GLY A 99 -6.63 10.89 3.43
CA GLY A 99 -8.05 10.67 3.21
C GLY A 99 -8.70 9.85 4.33
N PRO A 100 -10.04 9.78 4.33
CA PRO A 100 -10.76 9.17 5.46
C PRO A 100 -10.63 7.65 5.57
N ASP A 101 -10.42 6.95 4.45
CA ASP A 101 -10.22 5.49 4.43
C ASP A 101 -9.39 5.05 3.21
N LEU A 102 -8.12 5.44 3.20
CA LEU A 102 -7.18 5.05 2.15
C LEU A 102 -6.65 3.64 2.38
N ARG A 103 -6.58 2.87 1.30
CA ARG A 103 -6.07 1.50 1.26
C ARG A 103 -5.11 1.30 0.12
N VAL A 104 -4.25 0.30 0.25
CA VAL A 104 -3.39 -0.16 -0.84
C VAL A 104 -4.04 -1.40 -1.43
N TRP A 105 -4.38 -1.34 -2.71
CA TRP A 105 -4.96 -2.44 -3.47
C TRP A 105 -4.00 -2.94 -4.54
N LEU A 106 -3.86 -4.25 -4.62
CA LEU A 106 -3.29 -4.95 -5.77
C LEU A 106 -4.45 -5.35 -6.69
N THR A 107 -4.40 -4.99 -7.98
CA THR A 107 -5.57 -5.08 -8.87
C THR A 107 -5.18 -5.49 -10.29
N ASP A 108 -6.12 -6.08 -11.02
CA ASP A 108 -6.01 -6.45 -12.44
C ASP A 108 -6.44 -5.34 -13.39
N ALA A 109 -6.94 -4.22 -12.86
CA ALA A 109 -7.39 -3.10 -13.67
C ALA A 109 -6.21 -2.35 -14.31
N PRO A 110 -6.30 -1.95 -15.58
CA PRO A 110 -5.27 -1.16 -16.23
C PRO A 110 -5.22 0.26 -15.65
N VAL A 111 -4.02 0.80 -15.50
CA VAL A 111 -3.83 2.18 -15.08
C VAL A 111 -4.12 3.11 -16.24
N LYS A 112 -5.04 4.05 -16.05
CA LYS A 112 -5.46 5.04 -17.05
C LYS A 112 -5.25 6.44 -16.51
N GLU A 113 -4.72 7.33 -17.33
CA GLU A 113 -4.52 8.73 -16.95
C GLU A 113 -5.84 9.48 -16.76
N GLY A 114 -5.81 10.47 -15.88
CA GLY A 114 -6.90 11.40 -15.63
C GLY A 114 -8.17 10.71 -15.09
N ARG A 115 -9.31 11.34 -15.34
CA ARG A 115 -10.61 10.89 -14.78
C ARG A 115 -11.05 9.50 -15.22
N ALA A 116 -10.56 9.03 -16.37
CA ALA A 116 -10.86 7.68 -16.85
C ALA A 116 -10.28 6.56 -15.97
N GLY A 117 -9.26 6.89 -15.15
CA GLY A 117 -8.64 5.95 -14.21
C GLY A 117 -9.18 6.01 -12.78
N TRP A 118 -10.04 6.98 -12.45
CA TRP A 118 -10.40 7.23 -11.04
C TRP A 118 -11.22 6.10 -10.39
N HIS A 119 -12.08 5.40 -11.17
CA HIS A 119 -13.07 4.46 -10.67
C HIS A 119 -13.02 3.07 -11.32
N VAL A 120 -11.85 2.67 -11.88
CA VAL A 120 -11.73 1.39 -12.59
C VAL A 120 -11.23 0.23 -11.72
N PHE A 121 -10.72 0.53 -10.53
CA PHE A 121 -10.01 -0.47 -9.73
C PHE A 121 -10.92 -1.41 -8.93
N ASP A 122 -12.18 -1.08 -8.77
CA ASP A 122 -13.23 -1.91 -8.16
C ASP A 122 -14.08 -2.67 -9.19
N ASP A 123 -13.92 -2.39 -10.51
CA ASP A 123 -14.61 -3.10 -11.58
C ASP A 123 -14.13 -4.55 -11.78
N GLY A 124 -12.90 -4.86 -11.35
CA GLY A 124 -12.24 -6.14 -11.56
C GLY A 124 -11.81 -6.86 -10.29
N ALA A 125 -10.87 -7.77 -10.44
CA ALA A 125 -10.30 -8.48 -9.30
C ALA A 125 -9.29 -7.60 -8.56
N HIS A 126 -9.45 -7.48 -7.26
CA HIS A 126 -8.50 -6.78 -6.41
C HIS A 126 -8.28 -7.48 -5.07
N VAL A 127 -7.15 -7.21 -4.45
CA VAL A 127 -6.79 -7.66 -3.10
C VAL A 127 -6.40 -6.44 -2.29
N SER A 128 -7.13 -6.17 -1.21
CA SER A 128 -6.74 -5.13 -0.27
C SER A 128 -5.57 -5.61 0.60
N LEU A 129 -4.45 -4.92 0.52
CA LEU A 129 -3.27 -5.19 1.33
C LEU A 129 -3.32 -4.48 2.69
N GLY A 130 -4.37 -3.70 2.93
CA GLY A 130 -4.62 -3.01 4.19
C GLY A 130 -4.74 -1.50 4.04
N LYS A 131 -4.93 -0.84 5.17
CA LYS A 131 -5.01 0.62 5.23
C LYS A 131 -3.67 1.26 4.91
N LEU A 132 -3.70 2.38 4.21
CA LEU A 132 -2.51 3.21 4.00
C LEU A 132 -1.99 3.66 5.38
N LYS A 133 -0.72 3.36 5.67
CA LYS A 133 -0.09 3.64 6.97
C LYS A 133 0.23 5.11 7.16
N GLY A 134 0.57 5.78 6.06
CA GLY A 134 0.80 7.22 6.00
C GLY A 134 0.72 7.71 4.56
N ASN A 135 0.40 8.98 4.39
CA ASN A 135 0.28 9.59 3.06
C ASN A 135 1.64 10.02 2.48
N LYS A 136 2.72 9.90 3.26
CA LYS A 136 4.10 10.22 2.83
C LYS A 136 5.10 9.15 3.24
N GLY A 137 6.17 9.04 2.43
CA GLY A 137 7.36 8.22 2.72
C GLY A 137 7.30 6.80 2.18
N SER A 138 8.11 5.91 2.76
CA SER A 138 8.28 4.54 2.27
C SER A 138 7.70 3.52 3.24
N GLN A 139 6.90 2.58 2.71
CA GLN A 139 6.12 1.66 3.52
C GLN A 139 5.88 0.33 2.80
N ASN A 140 5.74 -0.76 3.55
CA ASN A 140 5.66 -2.12 3.04
C ASN A 140 4.29 -2.75 3.37
N TYR A 141 3.76 -3.55 2.46
CA TYR A 141 2.50 -4.26 2.60
C TYR A 141 2.70 -5.73 2.24
N ALA A 142 2.49 -6.62 3.20
CA ALA A 142 2.57 -8.05 2.96
C ALA A 142 1.47 -8.49 1.98
N VAL A 143 1.85 -9.29 0.98
CA VAL A 143 0.89 -9.94 0.10
C VAL A 143 0.53 -11.28 0.70
N PRO A 144 -0.77 -11.62 0.86
CA PRO A 144 -1.17 -12.93 1.37
C PRO A 144 -0.64 -14.07 0.47
N GLU A 145 -0.21 -15.18 1.07
CA GLU A 145 0.42 -16.31 0.36
C GLU A 145 -0.50 -16.97 -0.69
N ASN A 146 -1.82 -16.89 -0.49
CA ASN A 146 -2.80 -17.44 -1.41
C ASN A 146 -3.11 -16.56 -2.62
N VAL A 147 -2.43 -15.41 -2.77
CA VAL A 147 -2.63 -14.50 -3.89
C VAL A 147 -1.80 -14.94 -5.09
N ASP A 148 -2.47 -15.20 -6.20
CA ASP A 148 -1.80 -15.45 -7.50
C ASP A 148 -1.40 -14.12 -8.13
N LEU A 149 -0.13 -13.76 -7.98
CA LEU A 149 0.43 -12.49 -8.45
C LEU A 149 0.34 -12.30 -9.95
N SER A 150 0.31 -13.38 -10.74
CA SER A 150 0.21 -13.30 -12.21
C SER A 150 -1.10 -12.69 -12.70
N ARG A 151 -2.09 -12.56 -11.83
CA ARG A 151 -3.40 -11.99 -12.14
C ARG A 151 -3.49 -10.48 -11.96
N TYR A 152 -2.49 -9.87 -11.35
CA TYR A 152 -2.55 -8.47 -10.94
C TYR A 152 -1.42 -7.69 -11.60
N SER A 153 -1.78 -6.64 -12.31
CA SER A 153 -0.86 -5.81 -13.10
C SER A 153 -0.66 -4.42 -12.54
N SER A 154 -1.38 -4.05 -11.48
CA SER A 154 -1.30 -2.68 -10.97
C SER A 154 -1.53 -2.58 -9.46
N VAL A 155 -1.12 -1.45 -8.89
CA VAL A 155 -1.37 -1.08 -7.50
C VAL A 155 -2.09 0.25 -7.47
N SER A 156 -3.16 0.36 -6.68
CA SER A 156 -3.90 1.60 -6.47
C SER A 156 -3.91 2.02 -5.00
N ILE A 157 -3.77 3.33 -4.77
CA ILE A 157 -4.11 3.96 -3.49
C ILE A 157 -5.59 4.34 -3.57
N TRP A 158 -6.43 3.49 -3.00
CA TRP A 158 -7.87 3.53 -3.11
C TRP A 158 -8.52 4.14 -1.88
N CYS A 159 -9.45 5.04 -2.08
CA CYS A 159 -10.31 5.55 -1.02
C CYS A 159 -11.62 4.77 -0.97
N ASP A 160 -11.71 3.83 -0.01
CA ASP A 160 -12.86 2.94 0.18
C ASP A 160 -14.16 3.70 0.50
N ARG A 161 -14.04 4.92 1.00
CA ARG A 161 -15.21 5.73 1.37
C ARG A 161 -15.84 6.46 0.19
N PHE A 162 -15.05 6.79 -0.81
CA PHE A 162 -15.50 7.59 -1.95
C PHE A 162 -15.41 6.82 -3.28
N ASP A 163 -15.02 5.56 -3.22
CA ASP A 163 -14.85 4.67 -4.37
C ASP A 163 -14.00 5.31 -5.47
N VAL A 164 -12.83 5.84 -5.08
CA VAL A 164 -11.97 6.60 -5.99
C VAL A 164 -10.50 6.34 -5.72
N SER A 165 -9.69 6.29 -6.80
CA SER A 165 -8.24 6.21 -6.72
C SER A 165 -7.63 7.60 -6.51
N PHE A 166 -6.70 7.70 -5.57
CA PHE A 166 -5.86 8.89 -5.39
C PHE A 166 -4.66 8.85 -6.34
N GLY A 167 -4.16 7.66 -6.64
CA GLY A 167 -3.10 7.42 -7.60
C GLY A 167 -2.90 5.92 -7.80
N ALA A 168 -2.29 5.55 -8.91
CA ALA A 168 -2.00 4.14 -9.22
C ALA A 168 -0.70 3.98 -10.00
N ALA A 169 -0.13 2.78 -9.98
CA ALA A 169 1.05 2.39 -10.73
C ALA A 169 0.79 1.10 -11.50
N GLU A 170 1.11 1.08 -12.79
CA GLU A 170 1.23 -0.14 -13.58
C GLU A 170 2.52 -0.86 -13.17
N LEU A 171 2.45 -2.16 -12.95
CA LEU A 171 3.59 -2.99 -12.59
C LEU A 171 4.21 -3.59 -13.85
N ALA A 172 5.40 -3.15 -14.22
CA ALA A 172 6.23 -3.75 -15.26
C ALA A 172 7.28 -4.68 -14.65
N ASP A 173 7.53 -5.81 -15.30
CA ASP A 173 8.56 -6.76 -14.88
C ASP A 173 9.94 -6.07 -14.78
N ALA A 174 10.72 -6.43 -13.75
CA ALA A 174 12.02 -5.82 -13.44
C ALA A 174 13.18 -6.47 -14.20
#